data_0a92ff88ad30f3580f3123161ed72ba5
#
_entry.id   0a92ff88ad30f3580f3123161ed72ba5
#
_cell.length_a   1.000
_cell.length_b   1.000
_cell.length_c   1.000
_cell.angle_alpha   90.00
_cell.angle_beta   90.00
_cell.angle_gamma   90.00
#
_symmetry.space_group_name_H-M   'P 1'
#
loop_
_entity.id
_entity.type
_entity.pdbx_description
1 polymer ?
#
loop_
_entity_poly.entity_id
_entity_poly.type
_entity_poly.pdbx_seq_one_letter_code
_entity_poly.pdbx_strand_id
1 'polypeptide(L)'
;VEKPANRAGSRRSFLAATAATGLAVAGFPMVARGQSKAPIKIGMPTILSGRVAQIGISSRNAAQMTVDDFNAAGGLDGRMIELVVRDSKGKPDEAARVVRELINSDGCTIILDAEASSASFAVQEVVRETGHLSIHTVSETSSLSADSKIRTANAFRAARQGIHDSSFAGKYAAEIAKAQGLKRWMICSPDYAYGRDTSGEFLEYLKIFEPSVELAGETWPKLFAADYTENITKILQVKPQALYTCLYGGDLVTFIDQGNLYDLFAQANVFAVNMADYTTLREIKKLPKGIHSANRYLTTFPATKANAEWGERYRKKYDVLPINWSWENAVGMQFLTEAMKKTGSDDAKVLAQALRGMVIESPFGADGKITMRAEDQTIVGYAIGWGTTIPTQPYVTDMQAADWGFIVEREAEWKKRKGYA
;
A
#
# COMPACT_ATOMS: atom_id res chain seq x y z
N VAL A 1 -78.89 22.01 1.87
CA VAL A 1 -79.99 21.77 0.88
C VAL A 1 -79.33 20.74 -0.10
N GLU A 2 -79.64 19.66 -0.08
CA GLU A 2 -80.50 18.50 -0.21
C GLU A 2 -79.71 17.31 -0.87
N LYS A 3 -79.71 16.23 -0.17
CA LYS A 3 -79.72 14.86 -0.75
C LYS A 3 -81.14 14.59 -1.25
N PRO A 4 -81.52 13.62 -2.04
CA PRO A 4 -81.17 12.20 -1.98
C PRO A 4 -81.16 11.55 -3.39
N ALA A 5 -81.10 10.27 -3.66
CA ALA A 5 -81.36 8.97 -3.09
C ALA A 5 -81.04 7.87 -4.11
N ASN A 6 -80.53 6.82 -3.57
CA ASN A 6 -80.69 5.41 -3.89
C ASN A 6 -81.60 4.94 -5.04
N ARG A 7 -81.14 3.99 -5.90
CA ARG A 7 -81.91 2.78 -6.29
C ARG A 7 -81.03 1.64 -6.82
N ALA A 8 -81.25 0.53 -6.19
CA ALA A 8 -80.69 -0.80 -6.52
C ALA A 8 -81.53 -1.48 -7.59
N GLY A 9 -80.98 -2.47 -8.24
CA GLY A 9 -81.68 -3.47 -9.06
C GLY A 9 -80.71 -3.93 -10.18
N SER A 10 -80.44 -5.11 -10.45
CA SER A 10 -80.91 -6.49 -10.20
C SER A 10 -80.17 -7.39 -11.22
N ARG A 11 -79.79 -8.53 -10.73
CA ARG A 11 -79.19 -9.65 -11.45
C ARG A 11 -80.04 -10.11 -12.68
N ARG A 12 -79.40 -10.49 -13.78
CA ARG A 12 -79.56 -11.81 -14.44
C ARG A 12 -79.01 -11.84 -15.87
N SER A 13 -78.10 -12.72 -16.09
CA SER A 13 -77.95 -13.66 -17.22
C SER A 13 -78.02 -13.12 -18.65
N PHE A 14 -76.91 -13.30 -19.40
CA PHE A 14 -76.94 -13.94 -20.71
C PHE A 14 -75.68 -14.72 -20.97
N LEU A 15 -75.89 -15.98 -21.30
CA LEU A 15 -74.90 -16.97 -21.74
C LEU A 15 -74.63 -16.81 -23.23
N ALA A 16 -73.41 -17.20 -23.61
CA ALA A 16 -72.95 -17.85 -24.86
C ALA A 16 -72.76 -16.97 -26.10
N ALA A 17 -71.50 -16.87 -26.50
CA ALA A 17 -71.08 -17.26 -27.86
C ALA A 17 -69.56 -17.42 -27.89
N THR A 18 -69.10 -18.60 -28.18
CA THR A 18 -67.77 -19.07 -28.47
C THR A 18 -67.21 -18.40 -29.73
N ALA A 19 -66.04 -17.77 -29.64
CA ALA A 19 -65.18 -17.58 -30.81
C ALA A 19 -63.73 -17.82 -30.36
N ALA A 20 -63.16 -18.94 -30.78
CA ALA A 20 -61.76 -19.27 -30.61
C ALA A 20 -60.91 -18.39 -31.54
N THR A 21 -60.17 -17.48 -30.97
CA THR A 21 -59.08 -16.77 -31.66
C THR A 21 -57.81 -17.17 -30.95
N GLY A 22 -57.03 -18.02 -31.58
CA GLY A 22 -55.69 -18.41 -31.11
C GLY A 22 -54.73 -17.19 -31.06
N LEU A 23 -54.46 -16.71 -29.89
CA LEU A 23 -53.26 -15.87 -29.65
C LEU A 23 -52.04 -16.77 -29.60
N ALA A 24 -51.25 -16.73 -30.66
CA ALA A 24 -49.87 -17.20 -30.61
C ALA A 24 -49.13 -16.31 -29.59
N VAL A 25 -48.87 -16.86 -28.39
CA VAL A 25 -47.96 -16.25 -27.43
C VAL A 25 -46.56 -16.42 -28.03
N ALA A 26 -46.04 -15.39 -28.70
CA ALA A 26 -44.65 -15.29 -29.04
C ALA A 26 -43.89 -15.36 -27.71
N GLY A 27 -43.28 -16.49 -27.42
CA GLY A 27 -42.38 -16.65 -26.28
C GLY A 27 -41.19 -15.69 -26.45
N PHE A 28 -41.24 -14.56 -25.79
CA PHE A 28 -40.04 -13.81 -25.56
C PHE A 28 -39.09 -14.71 -24.77
N PRO A 29 -37.84 -14.87 -25.22
CA PRO A 29 -36.87 -15.60 -24.40
C PRO A 29 -36.78 -14.88 -23.06
N MET A 30 -37.33 -15.49 -22.01
CA MET A 30 -37.02 -15.12 -20.65
C MET A 30 -35.51 -15.27 -20.51
N VAL A 31 -34.79 -14.16 -20.60
CA VAL A 31 -33.40 -14.12 -20.13
C VAL A 31 -33.50 -14.44 -18.64
N ALA A 32 -33.26 -15.73 -18.33
CA ALA A 32 -33.05 -16.13 -16.95
C ALA A 32 -31.87 -15.31 -16.45
N ARG A 33 -32.15 -14.21 -15.73
CA ARG A 33 -31.13 -13.57 -14.88
C ARG A 33 -30.72 -14.67 -13.93
N GLY A 34 -29.60 -15.32 -14.23
CA GLY A 34 -28.96 -16.22 -13.29
C GLY A 34 -28.89 -15.51 -11.95
N GLN A 35 -29.34 -16.16 -10.87
CA GLN A 35 -29.20 -15.64 -9.52
C GLN A 35 -27.70 -15.29 -9.37
N SER A 36 -27.42 -14.01 -9.14
CA SER A 36 -26.04 -13.58 -8.89
C SER A 36 -25.56 -14.35 -7.66
N LYS A 37 -24.50 -15.14 -7.84
CA LYS A 37 -23.87 -15.83 -6.71
C LYS A 37 -23.42 -14.79 -5.67
N ALA A 38 -23.47 -15.13 -4.39
CA ALA A 38 -23.03 -14.23 -3.32
C ALA A 38 -21.59 -13.73 -3.59
N PRO A 39 -21.31 -12.43 -3.43
CA PRO A 39 -20.00 -11.88 -3.69
C PRO A 39 -18.94 -12.42 -2.74
N ILE A 40 -17.69 -12.38 -3.15
CA ILE A 40 -16.51 -12.62 -2.32
C ILE A 40 -16.16 -11.31 -1.64
N LYS A 41 -16.33 -11.21 -0.34
CA LYS A 41 -16.08 -9.96 0.39
C LYS A 41 -14.65 -9.92 0.91
N ILE A 42 -13.90 -8.91 0.48
CA ILE A 42 -12.55 -8.61 0.97
C ILE A 42 -12.62 -7.33 1.79
N GLY A 43 -12.26 -7.42 3.07
CA GLY A 43 -12.22 -6.28 3.98
C GLY A 43 -10.92 -5.51 3.88
N MET A 44 -11.00 -4.18 3.82
CA MET A 44 -9.84 -3.31 3.72
C MET A 44 -9.86 -2.25 4.83
N PRO A 45 -9.22 -2.52 5.99
CA PRO A 45 -8.91 -1.47 6.95
C PRO A 45 -7.85 -0.55 6.37
N THR A 46 -8.05 0.77 6.48
CA THR A 46 -7.08 1.75 5.93
C THR A 46 -7.30 3.14 6.50
N ILE A 47 -6.43 4.10 6.14
CA ILE A 47 -6.47 5.48 6.64
C ILE A 47 -7.11 6.38 5.58
N LEU A 48 -8.37 6.78 5.76
CA LEU A 48 -9.11 7.63 4.81
C LEU A 48 -9.23 9.09 5.27
N SER A 49 -8.79 9.41 6.46
CA SER A 49 -8.92 10.74 7.06
C SER A 49 -7.59 11.26 7.64
N GLY A 50 -7.49 12.59 7.83
CA GLY A 50 -6.31 13.22 8.39
C GLY A 50 -5.18 13.47 7.40
N ARG A 51 -4.00 13.81 7.93
CA ARG A 51 -2.83 14.32 7.17
C ARG A 51 -2.21 13.31 6.19
N VAL A 52 -2.48 12.03 6.39
CA VAL A 52 -1.95 10.93 5.55
C VAL A 52 -3.06 10.12 4.89
N ALA A 53 -4.25 10.71 4.71
CA ALA A 53 -5.38 10.07 4.05
C ALA A 53 -5.04 9.53 2.65
N GLN A 54 -4.02 10.07 1.99
CA GLN A 54 -3.54 9.59 0.70
C GLN A 54 -3.06 8.14 0.73
N ILE A 55 -2.61 7.63 1.88
CA ILE A 55 -2.31 6.21 2.07
C ILE A 55 -3.55 5.38 1.69
N GLY A 56 -4.66 5.61 2.39
CA GLY A 56 -5.88 4.82 2.17
C GLY A 56 -6.57 5.11 0.85
N ILE A 57 -6.60 6.37 0.40
CA ILE A 57 -7.22 6.75 -0.87
C ILE A 57 -6.50 6.06 -2.03
N SER A 58 -5.17 6.14 -2.09
CA SER A 58 -4.38 5.53 -3.16
C SER A 58 -4.40 4.00 -3.10
N SER A 59 -4.36 3.43 -1.91
CA SER A 59 -4.48 1.99 -1.66
C SER A 59 -5.82 1.45 -2.16
N ARG A 60 -6.92 2.05 -1.72
CA ARG A 60 -8.29 1.70 -2.15
C ARG A 60 -8.43 1.80 -3.67
N ASN A 61 -7.96 2.89 -4.27
CA ASN A 61 -8.09 3.11 -5.70
C ASN A 61 -7.39 2.01 -6.50
N ALA A 62 -6.19 1.64 -6.13
CA ALA A 62 -5.43 0.60 -6.83
C ALA A 62 -6.00 -0.81 -6.60
N ALA A 63 -6.39 -1.13 -5.36
CA ALA A 63 -7.07 -2.39 -5.06
C ALA A 63 -8.38 -2.51 -5.86
N GLN A 64 -9.19 -1.43 -5.89
CA GLN A 64 -10.44 -1.39 -6.65
C GLN A 64 -10.20 -1.55 -8.16
N MET A 65 -9.13 -0.97 -8.72
CA MET A 65 -8.80 -1.13 -10.13
C MET A 65 -8.52 -2.59 -10.48
N THR A 66 -7.82 -3.32 -9.62
CA THR A 66 -7.56 -4.76 -9.80
C THR A 66 -8.83 -5.59 -9.59
N VAL A 67 -9.69 -5.24 -8.63
CA VAL A 67 -11.01 -5.86 -8.44
C VAL A 67 -11.90 -5.69 -9.68
N ASP A 68 -11.93 -4.48 -10.24
CA ASP A 68 -12.73 -4.20 -11.44
C ASP A 68 -12.27 -5.04 -12.64
N ASP A 69 -10.96 -5.22 -12.83
CA ASP A 69 -10.40 -6.08 -13.87
C ASP A 69 -10.80 -7.56 -13.66
N PHE A 70 -10.69 -8.05 -12.43
CA PHE A 70 -11.09 -9.42 -12.10
C PHE A 70 -12.59 -9.66 -12.32
N ASN A 71 -13.41 -8.73 -11.89
CA ASN A 71 -14.86 -8.79 -12.04
C ASN A 71 -15.28 -8.68 -13.51
N ALA A 72 -14.64 -7.81 -14.30
CA ALA A 72 -14.89 -7.69 -15.75
C ALA A 72 -14.51 -8.96 -16.51
N ALA A 73 -13.53 -9.73 -16.02
CA ALA A 73 -13.15 -11.04 -16.55
C ALA A 73 -14.09 -12.18 -16.14
N GLY A 74 -15.18 -11.91 -15.39
CA GLY A 74 -16.18 -12.88 -14.95
C GLY A 74 -16.04 -13.35 -13.51
N GLY A 75 -15.09 -12.80 -12.73
CA GLY A 75 -14.86 -13.14 -11.33
C GLY A 75 -14.42 -14.60 -11.13
N LEU A 76 -14.72 -15.15 -9.96
CA LEU A 76 -14.49 -16.55 -9.64
C LEU A 76 -15.79 -17.35 -9.90
N ASP A 77 -15.88 -18.03 -11.02
CA ASP A 77 -17.08 -18.81 -11.43
C ASP A 77 -18.37 -17.98 -11.36
N GLY A 78 -18.31 -16.71 -11.79
CA GLY A 78 -19.43 -15.77 -11.75
C GLY A 78 -19.67 -15.10 -10.39
N ARG A 79 -18.83 -15.33 -9.39
CA ARG A 79 -18.81 -14.62 -8.11
C ARG A 79 -17.87 -13.41 -8.22
N MET A 80 -18.41 -12.21 -8.01
CA MET A 80 -17.66 -10.98 -8.06
C MET A 80 -17.00 -10.68 -6.71
N ILE A 81 -15.86 -9.99 -6.70
CA ILE A 81 -15.26 -9.45 -5.49
C ILE A 81 -15.96 -8.14 -5.14
N GLU A 82 -16.32 -8.00 -3.87
CA GLU A 82 -16.75 -6.75 -3.22
C GLU A 82 -15.67 -6.31 -2.25
N LEU A 83 -15.06 -5.14 -2.48
CA LEU A 83 -14.08 -4.54 -1.58
C LEU A 83 -14.80 -3.68 -0.52
N VAL A 84 -14.79 -4.12 0.74
CA VAL A 84 -15.42 -3.42 1.85
C VAL A 84 -14.38 -2.59 2.58
N VAL A 85 -14.42 -1.27 2.44
CA VAL A 85 -13.38 -0.36 2.96
C VAL A 85 -13.85 0.37 4.22
N ARG A 86 -13.00 0.43 5.25
CA ARG A 86 -13.28 1.13 6.51
C ARG A 86 -12.10 1.98 6.97
N ASP A 87 -12.40 3.18 7.49
CA ASP A 87 -11.39 4.12 8.02
C ASP A 87 -11.00 3.75 9.46
N SER A 88 -9.73 3.47 9.68
CA SER A 88 -9.11 3.24 11.00
C SER A 88 -8.54 4.50 11.63
N LYS A 89 -8.44 5.59 10.87
CA LYS A 89 -7.77 6.83 11.26
C LYS A 89 -6.29 6.65 11.63
N GLY A 90 -5.68 5.53 11.22
CA GLY A 90 -4.29 5.18 11.50
C GLY A 90 -3.99 4.82 12.96
N LYS A 91 -5.00 4.50 13.75
CA LYS A 91 -4.86 4.12 15.16
C LYS A 91 -4.91 2.61 15.34
N PRO A 92 -3.97 1.99 16.06
CA PRO A 92 -3.92 0.54 16.22
C PRO A 92 -5.19 -0.10 16.83
N ASP A 93 -5.77 0.52 17.86
CA ASP A 93 -7.00 0.09 18.51
C ASP A 93 -8.21 0.17 17.57
N GLU A 94 -8.31 1.26 16.79
CA GLU A 94 -9.34 1.43 15.76
C GLU A 94 -9.18 0.43 14.62
N ALA A 95 -7.95 0.17 14.15
CA ALA A 95 -7.67 -0.83 13.13
C ALA A 95 -8.12 -2.23 13.57
N ALA A 96 -7.76 -2.65 14.80
CA ALA A 96 -8.23 -3.91 15.36
C ALA A 96 -9.75 -3.99 15.46
N ARG A 97 -10.42 -2.91 15.89
CA ARG A 97 -11.88 -2.81 15.97
C ARG A 97 -12.51 -2.95 14.58
N VAL A 98 -12.01 -2.18 13.62
CA VAL A 98 -12.47 -2.16 12.22
C VAL A 98 -12.34 -3.55 11.57
N VAL A 99 -11.21 -4.26 11.80
CA VAL A 99 -11.03 -5.62 11.26
C VAL A 99 -12.04 -6.59 11.84
N ARG A 100 -12.32 -6.53 13.17
CA ARG A 100 -13.35 -7.36 13.77
C ARG A 100 -14.75 -7.06 13.20
N GLU A 101 -15.07 -5.80 12.88
CA GLU A 101 -16.32 -5.44 12.22
C GLU A 101 -16.39 -5.96 10.79
N LEU A 102 -15.31 -5.82 10.01
CA LEU A 102 -15.22 -6.36 8.65
C LEU A 102 -15.46 -7.88 8.63
N ILE A 103 -14.91 -8.60 9.61
CA ILE A 103 -15.09 -10.05 9.76
C ILE A 103 -16.50 -10.39 10.23
N ASN A 104 -16.93 -9.85 11.37
CA ASN A 104 -18.12 -10.33 12.07
C ASN A 104 -19.43 -9.73 11.56
N SER A 105 -19.40 -8.47 11.11
CA SER A 105 -20.59 -7.74 10.67
C SER A 105 -20.74 -7.73 9.15
N ASP A 106 -19.64 -7.50 8.42
CA ASP A 106 -19.67 -7.44 6.96
C ASP A 106 -19.48 -8.82 6.31
N GLY A 107 -18.96 -9.82 7.05
CA GLY A 107 -18.73 -11.18 6.56
C GLY A 107 -17.54 -11.30 5.60
N CYS A 108 -16.51 -10.45 5.78
CA CYS A 108 -15.27 -10.54 5.01
C CYS A 108 -14.46 -11.75 5.46
N THR A 109 -14.01 -12.58 4.52
CA THR A 109 -13.20 -13.78 4.78
C THR A 109 -11.69 -13.53 4.60
N ILE A 110 -11.34 -12.45 3.91
CA ILE A 110 -9.98 -12.04 3.57
C ILE A 110 -9.82 -10.58 3.96
N ILE A 111 -8.65 -10.22 4.51
CA ILE A 111 -8.30 -8.85 4.88
C ILE A 111 -7.13 -8.37 4.01
N LEU A 112 -7.36 -7.30 3.25
CA LEU A 112 -6.31 -6.54 2.57
C LEU A 112 -5.91 -5.39 3.51
N ASP A 113 -4.87 -5.60 4.29
CA ASP A 113 -4.43 -4.64 5.32
C ASP A 113 -3.62 -3.50 4.71
N ALA A 114 -4.23 -2.33 4.64
CA ALA A 114 -3.59 -1.11 4.13
C ALA A 114 -3.33 -0.08 5.24
N GLU A 115 -2.76 -0.54 6.34
CA GLU A 115 -2.49 0.24 7.54
C GLU A 115 -1.02 0.63 7.71
N ALA A 116 -0.79 1.72 8.46
CA ALA A 116 0.55 2.07 8.94
C ALA A 116 1.08 0.99 9.92
N SER A 117 2.41 0.86 10.02
CA SER A 117 3.08 -0.28 10.66
C SER A 117 2.57 -0.63 12.07
N SER A 118 2.37 0.36 12.94
CA SER A 118 1.86 0.08 14.30
C SER A 118 0.44 -0.48 14.30
N ALA A 119 -0.40 -0.06 13.35
CA ALA A 119 -1.75 -0.57 13.22
C ALA A 119 -1.76 -1.97 12.58
N SER A 120 -0.85 -2.27 11.64
CA SER A 120 -0.72 -3.61 11.05
C SER A 120 -0.35 -4.69 12.05
N PHE A 121 0.41 -4.38 13.11
CA PHE A 121 0.62 -5.33 14.20
C PHE A 121 -0.71 -5.69 14.90
N ALA A 122 -1.56 -4.70 15.14
CA ALA A 122 -2.88 -4.94 15.75
C ALA A 122 -3.82 -5.72 14.82
N VAL A 123 -3.79 -5.44 13.52
CA VAL A 123 -4.51 -6.23 12.50
C VAL A 123 -4.03 -7.67 12.49
N GLN A 124 -2.72 -7.90 12.51
CA GLN A 124 -2.12 -9.24 12.49
C GLN A 124 -2.52 -10.07 13.72
N GLU A 125 -2.64 -9.45 14.91
CA GLU A 125 -3.16 -10.15 16.11
C GLU A 125 -4.61 -10.59 15.92
N VAL A 126 -5.49 -9.73 15.39
CA VAL A 126 -6.88 -10.10 15.10
C VAL A 126 -6.95 -11.26 14.10
N VAL A 127 -6.13 -11.20 13.04
CA VAL A 127 -6.05 -12.24 12.01
C VAL A 127 -5.52 -13.56 12.59
N ARG A 128 -4.56 -13.51 13.51
CA ARG A 128 -4.05 -14.67 14.25
C ARG A 128 -5.14 -15.33 15.10
N GLU A 129 -5.88 -14.52 15.86
CA GLU A 129 -6.98 -14.99 16.72
C GLU A 129 -8.12 -15.62 15.93
N THR A 130 -8.47 -15.03 14.80
CA THR A 130 -9.66 -15.41 14.03
C THR A 130 -9.40 -16.44 12.92
N GLY A 131 -8.13 -16.67 12.56
CA GLY A 131 -7.72 -17.60 11.51
C GLY A 131 -8.01 -17.11 10.08
N HIS A 132 -8.36 -15.82 9.88
CA HIS A 132 -8.59 -15.22 8.56
C HIS A 132 -7.28 -15.01 7.81
N LEU A 133 -7.36 -14.97 6.47
CA LEU A 133 -6.24 -14.63 5.61
C LEU A 133 -6.06 -13.10 5.59
N SER A 134 -4.83 -12.62 5.73
CA SER A 134 -4.51 -11.21 5.47
C SER A 134 -3.32 -11.04 4.52
N ILE A 135 -3.33 -9.91 3.79
CA ILE A 135 -2.17 -9.41 3.05
C ILE A 135 -1.91 -7.98 3.50
N HIS A 136 -0.74 -7.74 4.10
CA HIS A 136 -0.25 -6.40 4.45
C HIS A 136 0.27 -5.71 3.20
N THR A 137 -0.27 -4.54 2.87
CA THR A 137 0.01 -3.83 1.61
C THR A 137 0.57 -2.42 1.80
N VAL A 138 0.83 -1.98 3.04
CA VAL A 138 1.37 -0.65 3.33
C VAL A 138 2.47 -0.70 4.38
N SER A 139 2.35 -1.56 5.36
CA SER A 139 3.30 -1.65 6.48
C SER A 139 4.69 -2.08 6.02
N GLU A 140 5.70 -1.26 6.24
CA GLU A 140 7.08 -1.52 5.80
C GLU A 140 8.02 -1.92 6.95
N THR A 141 7.58 -1.87 8.22
CA THR A 141 8.41 -2.35 9.34
C THR A 141 8.85 -3.79 9.13
N SER A 142 10.15 -4.05 9.19
CA SER A 142 10.71 -5.35 8.78
C SER A 142 10.30 -6.47 9.73
N SER A 143 10.23 -6.19 11.03
CA SER A 143 9.93 -7.19 12.08
C SER A 143 8.55 -7.86 11.92
N LEU A 144 7.57 -7.19 11.31
CA LEU A 144 6.20 -7.71 11.14
C LEU A 144 6.14 -9.08 10.44
N SER A 145 7.04 -9.33 9.47
CA SER A 145 7.14 -10.61 8.76
C SER A 145 8.48 -11.32 8.95
N ALA A 146 9.57 -10.59 9.24
CA ALA A 146 10.89 -11.20 9.44
C ALA A 146 11.02 -11.93 10.77
N ASP A 147 10.44 -11.38 11.87
CA ASP A 147 10.49 -12.02 13.18
C ASP A 147 9.51 -13.20 13.25
N SER A 148 10.07 -14.42 13.38
CA SER A 148 9.28 -15.66 13.48
C SER A 148 8.36 -15.73 14.70
N LYS A 149 8.61 -14.92 15.75
CA LYS A 149 7.76 -14.81 16.94
C LYS A 149 6.54 -13.92 16.73
N ILE A 150 6.64 -12.99 15.80
CA ILE A 150 5.60 -12.01 15.44
C ILE A 150 4.77 -12.54 14.27
N ARG A 151 5.42 -13.07 13.23
CA ARG A 151 4.78 -13.58 12.02
C ARG A 151 3.71 -14.63 12.32
N THR A 152 2.63 -14.64 11.56
CA THR A 152 1.60 -15.69 11.60
C THR A 152 1.41 -16.35 10.22
N ALA A 153 1.03 -17.65 10.24
CA ALA A 153 0.98 -18.49 9.03
C ALA A 153 -0.06 -18.04 7.99
N ASN A 154 -1.03 -17.22 8.38
CA ASN A 154 -2.13 -16.73 7.56
C ASN A 154 -2.03 -15.22 7.23
N ALA A 155 -0.88 -14.57 7.51
CA ALA A 155 -0.62 -13.20 7.12
C ALA A 155 0.55 -13.14 6.13
N PHE A 156 0.34 -12.47 5.00
CA PHE A 156 1.29 -12.28 3.91
C PHE A 156 1.64 -10.81 3.79
N ARG A 157 2.76 -10.49 3.15
CA ARG A 157 3.19 -9.12 2.90
C ARG A 157 3.37 -8.88 1.41
N ALA A 158 2.57 -7.98 0.85
CA ALA A 158 2.77 -7.40 -0.48
C ALA A 158 3.30 -5.96 -0.42
N ALA A 159 3.53 -5.42 0.78
CA ALA A 159 4.26 -4.18 0.99
C ALA A 159 5.78 -4.39 0.83
N ARG A 160 6.48 -3.32 0.50
CA ARG A 160 7.94 -3.26 0.63
C ARG A 160 8.34 -3.67 2.04
N GLN A 161 9.50 -4.28 2.18
CA GLN A 161 10.08 -4.55 3.49
C GLN A 161 11.21 -3.56 3.75
N GLY A 162 11.19 -2.89 4.90
CA GLY A 162 12.13 -1.82 5.23
C GLY A 162 13.59 -2.19 5.02
N ILE A 163 13.98 -3.42 5.43
CA ILE A 163 15.36 -3.92 5.27
C ILE A 163 15.80 -4.01 3.80
N HIS A 164 14.89 -4.28 2.87
CA HIS A 164 15.22 -4.33 1.44
C HIS A 164 15.66 -2.96 0.94
N ASP A 165 14.87 -1.91 1.25
CA ASP A 165 15.23 -0.52 0.91
C ASP A 165 16.44 -0.04 1.71
N SER A 166 16.48 -0.28 3.01
CA SER A 166 17.50 0.24 3.92
C SER A 166 18.89 -0.33 3.66
N SER A 167 18.97 -1.62 3.26
CA SER A 167 20.26 -2.23 2.92
C SER A 167 20.89 -1.60 1.68
N PHE A 168 20.10 -1.35 0.65
CA PHE A 168 20.57 -0.66 -0.54
C PHE A 168 20.79 0.84 -0.30
N ALA A 169 19.88 1.50 0.42
CA ALA A 169 20.01 2.90 0.81
C ALA A 169 21.30 3.18 1.57
N GLY A 170 21.66 2.30 2.53
CA GLY A 170 22.90 2.42 3.29
C GLY A 170 24.13 2.31 2.40
N LYS A 171 24.15 1.37 1.44
CA LYS A 171 25.23 1.26 0.43
C LYS A 171 25.31 2.51 -0.44
N TYR A 172 24.19 2.93 -1.02
CA TYR A 172 24.08 4.13 -1.86
C TYR A 172 24.58 5.38 -1.13
N ALA A 173 24.14 5.58 0.11
CA ALA A 173 24.56 6.70 0.94
C ALA A 173 26.03 6.63 1.35
N ALA A 174 26.56 5.44 1.57
CA ALA A 174 27.98 5.23 1.90
C ALA A 174 28.90 5.61 0.73
N GLU A 175 28.53 5.30 -0.50
CA GLU A 175 29.29 5.70 -1.70
C GLU A 175 29.38 7.23 -1.81
N ILE A 176 28.27 7.93 -1.56
CA ILE A 176 28.21 9.38 -1.55
C ILE A 176 29.00 9.95 -0.36
N ALA A 177 28.86 9.36 0.81
CA ALA A 177 29.58 9.76 2.02
C ALA A 177 31.11 9.69 1.80
N LYS A 178 31.61 8.61 1.20
CA LYS A 178 33.02 8.46 0.82
C LYS A 178 33.46 9.54 -0.17
N ALA A 179 32.70 9.74 -1.22
CA ALA A 179 33.05 10.69 -2.28
C ALA A 179 33.06 12.15 -1.81
N GLN A 180 32.21 12.51 -0.86
CA GLN A 180 32.03 13.88 -0.39
C GLN A 180 32.57 14.12 1.04
N GLY A 181 33.08 13.10 1.72
CA GLY A 181 33.59 13.22 3.09
C GLY A 181 32.51 13.47 4.14
N LEU A 182 31.29 12.91 3.96
CA LEU A 182 30.15 13.11 4.86
C LEU A 182 30.23 12.17 6.06
N LYS A 183 30.86 12.61 7.13
CA LYS A 183 31.06 11.82 8.35
C LYS A 183 29.96 12.00 9.40
N ARG A 184 29.47 13.23 9.56
CA ARG A 184 28.50 13.60 10.62
C ARG A 184 27.07 13.53 10.10
N TRP A 185 26.34 12.52 10.55
CA TRP A 185 24.96 12.24 10.15
C TRP A 185 23.97 12.53 11.28
N MET A 186 22.76 12.87 10.92
CA MET A 186 21.63 13.02 11.84
C MET A 186 20.39 12.34 11.30
N ILE A 187 19.51 11.88 12.19
CA ILE A 187 18.22 11.30 11.87
C ILE A 187 17.11 12.26 12.30
N CYS A 188 16.13 12.48 11.40
CA CYS A 188 14.86 13.12 11.71
C CYS A 188 13.74 12.27 11.11
N SER A 189 13.17 11.38 11.90
CA SER A 189 12.18 10.40 11.43
C SER A 189 11.01 10.28 12.41
N PRO A 190 9.80 9.84 11.97
CA PRO A 190 8.64 9.81 12.83
C PRO A 190 8.77 8.76 13.94
N ASP A 191 8.29 9.09 15.14
CA ASP A 191 8.43 8.28 16.36
C ASP A 191 7.39 7.15 16.43
N TYR A 192 7.57 6.11 15.61
CA TYR A 192 6.77 4.87 15.65
C TYR A 192 7.53 3.73 14.96
N ALA A 193 6.95 2.51 14.91
CA ALA A 193 7.64 1.29 14.46
C ALA A 193 8.38 1.45 13.12
N TYR A 194 7.72 1.95 12.07
CA TYR A 194 8.36 2.18 10.77
C TYR A 194 9.54 3.14 10.86
N GLY A 195 9.35 4.30 11.53
CA GLY A 195 10.39 5.32 11.62
C GLY A 195 11.64 4.80 12.34
N ARG A 196 11.44 4.07 13.44
CA ARG A 196 12.52 3.49 14.24
C ARG A 196 13.25 2.35 13.50
N ASP A 197 12.50 1.41 12.91
CA ASP A 197 13.07 0.28 12.19
C ASP A 197 13.86 0.76 10.97
N THR A 198 13.23 1.52 10.08
CA THR A 198 13.83 1.98 8.82
C THR A 198 15.07 2.85 9.05
N SER A 199 15.03 3.77 10.02
CA SER A 199 16.18 4.61 10.34
C SER A 199 17.33 3.81 10.98
N GLY A 200 17.01 2.86 11.84
CA GLY A 200 18.00 1.98 12.47
C GLY A 200 18.69 1.06 11.45
N GLU A 201 17.91 0.46 10.56
CA GLU A 201 18.40 -0.38 9.46
C GLU A 201 19.27 0.42 8.48
N PHE A 202 18.82 1.60 8.07
CA PHE A 202 19.61 2.49 7.22
C PHE A 202 20.97 2.83 7.85
N LEU A 203 20.99 3.26 9.11
CA LEU A 203 22.20 3.62 9.81
C LEU A 203 23.13 2.42 10.00
N GLU A 204 22.57 1.24 10.27
CA GLU A 204 23.34 -0.01 10.39
C GLU A 204 24.10 -0.30 9.08
N TYR A 205 23.41 -0.26 7.93
CA TYR A 205 24.06 -0.52 6.64
C TYR A 205 24.97 0.61 6.18
N LEU A 206 24.63 1.86 6.45
CA LEU A 206 25.52 2.98 6.20
C LEU A 206 26.86 2.77 6.92
N LYS A 207 26.85 2.37 8.19
CA LYS A 207 28.07 2.09 8.98
C LYS A 207 28.80 0.83 8.55
N ILE A 208 28.10 -0.18 8.08
CA ILE A 208 28.74 -1.39 7.51
C ILE A 208 29.57 -1.02 6.28
N PHE A 209 29.05 -0.17 5.39
CA PHE A 209 29.71 0.21 4.15
C PHE A 209 30.64 1.43 4.30
N GLU A 210 30.41 2.30 5.28
CA GLU A 210 31.27 3.45 5.61
C GLU A 210 31.44 3.58 7.13
N PRO A 211 32.42 2.85 7.73
CA PRO A 211 32.61 2.82 9.18
C PRO A 211 33.01 4.16 9.80
N SER A 212 33.49 5.12 9.00
CA SER A 212 33.87 6.45 9.51
C SER A 212 32.68 7.37 9.80
N VAL A 213 31.45 6.94 9.51
CA VAL A 213 30.23 7.68 9.76
C VAL A 213 29.88 7.72 11.25
N GLU A 214 29.61 8.91 11.74
CA GLU A 214 29.16 9.18 13.11
C GLU A 214 27.71 9.64 13.13
N LEU A 215 26.90 9.10 14.04
CA LEU A 215 25.58 9.63 14.35
C LEU A 215 25.74 10.82 15.30
N ALA A 216 25.67 12.04 14.76
CA ALA A 216 25.85 13.29 15.50
C ALA A 216 24.60 13.71 16.30
N GLY A 217 23.44 13.16 15.98
CA GLY A 217 22.20 13.44 16.69
C GLY A 217 20.97 12.78 16.08
N GLU A 218 19.90 12.81 16.83
CA GLU A 218 18.60 12.29 16.43
C GLU A 218 17.49 13.22 16.89
N THR A 219 16.40 13.28 16.12
CA THR A 219 15.16 13.92 16.53
C THR A 219 13.98 13.11 16.01
N TRP A 220 12.97 12.93 16.85
CA TRP A 220 11.87 12.01 16.63
C TRP A 220 10.53 12.74 16.80
N PRO A 221 10.05 13.45 15.75
CA PRO A 221 8.74 14.07 15.79
C PRO A 221 7.65 13.01 15.97
N LYS A 222 6.59 13.37 16.68
CA LYS A 222 5.39 12.51 16.76
C LYS A 222 4.80 12.33 15.38
N LEU A 223 4.28 11.12 15.13
CA LEU A 223 3.52 10.87 13.90
C LEU A 223 2.35 11.86 13.79
N PHE A 224 2.16 12.43 12.61
CA PHE A 224 1.16 13.48 12.31
C PHE A 224 1.41 14.82 13.03
N ALA A 225 2.65 15.13 13.34
CA ALA A 225 3.02 16.44 13.89
C ALA A 225 2.64 17.57 12.92
N ALA A 226 2.06 18.63 13.45
CA ALA A 226 1.66 19.79 12.65
C ALA A 226 2.81 20.78 12.43
N ASP A 227 3.88 20.68 13.22
CA ASP A 227 5.02 21.62 13.24
C ASP A 227 6.33 20.88 13.47
N TYR A 228 7.34 21.25 12.69
CA TYR A 228 8.69 20.69 12.71
C TYR A 228 9.78 21.70 13.10
N THR A 229 9.41 22.91 13.53
CA THR A 229 10.35 24.01 13.85
C THR A 229 11.36 23.60 14.91
N GLU A 230 10.94 22.90 15.96
CA GLU A 230 11.83 22.39 17.00
C GLU A 230 12.85 21.39 16.44
N ASN A 231 12.37 20.45 15.61
CA ASN A 231 13.22 19.43 14.98
C ASN A 231 14.24 20.08 14.03
N ILE A 232 13.82 21.05 13.21
CA ILE A 232 14.67 21.79 12.28
C ILE A 232 15.69 22.60 13.06
N THR A 233 15.29 23.30 14.14
CA THR A 233 16.20 24.05 15.01
C THR A 233 17.28 23.15 15.59
N LYS A 234 16.91 21.95 16.06
CA LYS A 234 17.88 20.96 16.58
C LYS A 234 18.86 20.51 15.50
N ILE A 235 18.38 20.27 14.28
CA ILE A 235 19.24 19.90 13.14
C ILE A 235 20.26 21.02 12.86
N LEU A 236 19.80 22.27 12.79
CA LEU A 236 20.66 23.43 12.53
C LEU A 236 21.68 23.67 13.64
N GLN A 237 21.35 23.37 14.91
CA GLN A 237 22.29 23.47 16.06
C GLN A 237 23.36 22.36 15.99
N VAL A 238 23.01 21.14 15.63
CA VAL A 238 23.92 19.99 15.48
C VAL A 238 24.84 20.16 14.28
N LYS A 239 24.40 20.86 13.23
CA LYS A 239 25.12 21.07 11.97
C LYS A 239 25.64 19.76 11.38
N PRO A 240 24.77 18.78 11.09
CA PRO A 240 25.18 17.55 10.43
C PRO A 240 25.62 17.83 8.99
N GLN A 241 26.50 17.01 8.43
CA GLN A 241 26.85 17.05 7.01
C GLN A 241 25.79 16.35 6.16
N ALA A 242 25.12 15.34 6.74
CA ALA A 242 24.03 14.64 6.11
C ALA A 242 22.87 14.37 7.07
N LEU A 243 21.65 14.35 6.53
CA LEU A 243 20.41 14.11 7.24
C LEU A 243 19.66 12.96 6.58
N TYR A 244 19.21 12.00 7.36
CA TYR A 244 18.30 10.96 6.92
C TYR A 244 16.90 11.17 7.50
N THR A 245 15.87 10.97 6.68
CA THR A 245 14.47 11.01 7.08
C THR A 245 13.63 10.01 6.32
N CYS A 246 12.70 9.37 7.01
CA CYS A 246 11.62 8.57 6.42
C CYS A 246 10.22 9.17 6.67
N LEU A 247 10.13 10.48 6.92
CA LEU A 247 8.85 11.21 6.91
C LEU A 247 8.12 11.01 5.58
N TYR A 248 6.78 11.08 5.59
CA TYR A 248 5.95 10.88 4.40
C TYR A 248 4.65 11.68 4.47
N GLY A 249 3.95 11.79 3.33
CA GLY A 249 2.69 12.51 3.23
C GLY A 249 2.76 13.94 3.75
N GLY A 250 1.72 14.40 4.43
CA GLY A 250 1.65 15.76 4.97
C GLY A 250 2.74 16.09 6.00
N ASP A 251 3.32 15.09 6.65
CA ASP A 251 4.44 15.28 7.58
C ASP A 251 5.71 15.68 6.81
N LEU A 252 6.00 14.99 5.69
CA LEU A 252 7.12 15.33 4.82
C LEU A 252 6.91 16.70 4.15
N VAL A 253 5.72 17.01 3.66
CA VAL A 253 5.38 18.35 3.08
C VAL A 253 5.69 19.44 4.08
N THR A 254 5.20 19.33 5.33
CA THR A 254 5.43 20.32 6.37
C THR A 254 6.92 20.47 6.71
N PHE A 255 7.62 19.34 6.84
CA PHE A 255 9.07 19.35 7.11
C PHE A 255 9.86 20.05 5.98
N ILE A 256 9.55 19.76 4.72
CA ILE A 256 10.22 20.38 3.56
C ILE A 256 9.89 21.88 3.47
N ASP A 257 8.62 22.24 3.59
CA ASP A 257 8.20 23.66 3.51
C ASP A 257 8.82 24.50 4.64
N GLN A 258 8.83 24.00 5.87
CA GLN A 258 9.48 24.66 6.99
C GLN A 258 11.00 24.65 6.87
N GLY A 259 11.61 23.53 6.44
CA GLY A 259 13.04 23.43 6.19
C GLY A 259 13.55 24.45 5.15
N ASN A 260 12.72 24.72 4.12
CA ASN A 260 13.02 25.76 3.13
C ASN A 260 13.09 27.17 3.74
N LEU A 261 12.30 27.46 4.79
CA LEU A 261 12.33 28.78 5.45
C LEU A 261 13.65 29.02 6.22
N TYR A 262 14.34 27.96 6.59
CA TYR A 262 15.61 28.01 7.34
C TYR A 262 16.83 27.62 6.50
N ASP A 263 16.68 27.50 5.18
CA ASP A 263 17.73 27.07 4.24
C ASP A 263 18.40 25.74 4.63
N LEU A 264 17.64 24.82 5.25
CA LEU A 264 18.13 23.53 5.73
C LEU A 264 18.80 22.71 4.60
N PHE A 265 18.18 22.70 3.43
CA PHE A 265 18.61 21.89 2.28
C PHE A 265 19.86 22.43 1.56
N ALA A 266 20.32 23.64 1.92
CA ALA A 266 21.62 24.18 1.51
C ALA A 266 22.73 23.85 2.51
N GLN A 267 22.39 23.41 3.74
CA GLN A 267 23.33 23.20 4.82
C GLN A 267 23.67 21.72 5.08
N ALA A 268 22.86 20.79 4.57
CA ALA A 268 23.08 19.35 4.75
C ALA A 268 22.66 18.57 3.49
N ASN A 269 23.39 17.49 3.18
CA ASN A 269 22.94 16.51 2.19
C ASN A 269 21.75 15.72 2.78
N VAL A 270 20.62 15.71 2.11
CA VAL A 270 19.41 15.08 2.64
C VAL A 270 19.08 13.82 1.90
N PHE A 271 18.85 12.75 2.66
CA PHE A 271 18.39 11.43 2.22
C PHE A 271 16.99 11.21 2.77
N ALA A 272 15.98 11.43 1.91
CA ALA A 272 14.56 11.36 2.27
C ALA A 272 13.86 10.25 1.50
N VAL A 273 13.60 9.12 2.16
CA VAL A 273 13.06 7.90 1.55
C VAL A 273 11.84 8.16 0.66
N ASN A 274 10.92 9.02 1.11
CA ASN A 274 9.60 9.19 0.53
C ASN A 274 9.45 10.41 -0.39
N MET A 275 10.54 11.01 -0.86
CA MET A 275 10.46 12.18 -1.76
C MET A 275 9.93 11.84 -3.17
N ALA A 276 9.90 10.58 -3.59
CA ALA A 276 9.35 10.17 -4.88
C ALA A 276 7.83 9.95 -4.88
N ASP A 277 7.12 10.36 -3.83
CA ASP A 277 5.67 10.29 -3.76
C ASP A 277 5.03 11.48 -4.50
N TYR A 278 4.36 11.23 -5.62
CA TYR A 278 3.73 12.26 -6.45
C TYR A 278 2.67 13.10 -5.73
N THR A 279 1.92 12.51 -4.79
CA THR A 279 0.91 13.26 -4.03
C THR A 279 1.55 14.20 -3.01
N THR A 280 2.68 13.80 -2.44
CA THR A 280 3.50 14.63 -1.56
C THR A 280 4.20 15.74 -2.35
N LEU A 281 4.84 15.39 -3.47
CA LEU A 281 5.63 16.32 -4.27
C LEU A 281 4.82 17.51 -4.79
N ARG A 282 3.59 17.31 -5.25
CA ARG A 282 2.72 18.38 -5.77
C ARG A 282 2.26 19.38 -4.70
N GLU A 283 2.32 19.00 -3.42
CA GLU A 283 1.90 19.85 -2.30
C GLU A 283 3.03 20.69 -1.73
N ILE A 284 4.28 20.32 -2.03
CA ILE A 284 5.47 21.07 -1.62
C ILE A 284 5.56 22.37 -2.43
N LYS A 285 5.59 23.52 -1.74
CA LYS A 285 5.60 24.84 -2.38
C LYS A 285 6.85 25.10 -3.20
N LYS A 286 8.01 24.65 -2.70
CA LYS A 286 9.30 24.75 -3.37
C LYS A 286 10.05 23.45 -3.15
N LEU A 287 10.08 22.60 -4.18
CA LEU A 287 10.79 21.33 -4.12
C LEU A 287 12.31 21.59 -4.13
N PRO A 288 13.04 21.19 -3.08
CA PRO A 288 14.49 21.29 -3.07
C PRO A 288 15.11 20.36 -4.14
N LYS A 289 16.16 20.85 -4.81
CA LYS A 289 16.94 20.05 -5.75
C LYS A 289 17.99 19.23 -5.01
N GLY A 290 18.25 18.01 -5.47
CA GLY A 290 19.40 17.23 -5.00
C GLY A 290 19.14 16.46 -3.70
N ILE A 291 17.91 16.35 -3.22
CA ILE A 291 17.58 15.43 -2.14
C ILE A 291 17.63 14.01 -2.71
N HIS A 292 18.35 13.13 -2.01
CA HIS A 292 18.38 11.71 -2.36
C HIS A 292 17.09 11.02 -1.92
N SER A 293 16.48 10.22 -2.81
CA SER A 293 15.21 9.55 -2.55
C SER A 293 15.18 8.13 -3.08
N ALA A 294 14.50 7.23 -2.37
CA ALA A 294 14.11 5.94 -2.92
C ALA A 294 13.08 6.13 -4.05
N ASN A 295 12.98 5.15 -4.95
CA ASN A 295 12.04 5.21 -6.08
C ASN A 295 10.58 5.25 -5.64
N ARG A 296 10.24 4.71 -4.50
CA ARG A 296 8.88 4.49 -3.99
C ARG A 296 7.94 3.98 -5.10
N TYR A 297 7.38 4.86 -5.91
CA TYR A 297 6.77 4.54 -7.19
C TYR A 297 7.01 5.69 -8.17
N LEU A 298 7.57 5.35 -9.32
CA LEU A 298 7.71 6.26 -10.45
C LEU A 298 7.19 5.57 -11.71
N THR A 299 6.46 6.30 -12.56
CA THR A 299 6.03 5.80 -13.88
C THR A 299 7.21 5.53 -14.83
N THR A 300 8.38 6.02 -14.47
CA THR A 300 9.65 5.90 -15.20
C THR A 300 10.61 4.87 -14.58
N PHE A 301 10.25 4.24 -13.46
CA PHE A 301 11.10 3.24 -12.80
C PHE A 301 10.26 2.12 -12.15
N PRO A 302 10.42 0.85 -12.57
CA PRO A 302 11.33 0.39 -13.62
C PRO A 302 10.95 0.98 -14.98
N ALA A 303 11.95 1.25 -15.83
CA ALA A 303 11.77 1.90 -17.13
C ALA A 303 11.19 0.92 -18.17
N THR A 304 9.97 0.44 -17.91
CA THR A 304 9.25 -0.51 -18.77
C THR A 304 7.96 0.08 -19.32
N LYS A 305 7.56 -0.39 -20.51
CA LYS A 305 6.28 -0.01 -21.12
C LYS A 305 5.10 -0.39 -20.20
N ALA A 306 5.14 -1.57 -19.59
CA ALA A 306 4.08 -2.06 -18.70
C ALA A 306 3.88 -1.15 -17.47
N ASN A 307 4.97 -0.66 -16.86
CA ASN A 307 4.89 0.28 -15.74
C ASN A 307 4.28 1.62 -16.17
N ALA A 308 4.74 2.18 -17.30
CA ALA A 308 4.21 3.44 -17.82
C ALA A 308 2.71 3.33 -18.18
N GLU A 309 2.29 2.24 -18.84
CA GLU A 309 0.89 1.99 -19.20
C GLU A 309 -0.02 1.80 -17.99
N TRP A 310 0.45 1.09 -16.94
CA TRP A 310 -0.30 0.94 -15.71
C TRP A 310 -0.49 2.28 -15.01
N GLY A 311 0.57 3.09 -14.91
CA GLY A 311 0.52 4.43 -14.33
C GLY A 311 -0.45 5.35 -15.06
N GLU A 312 -0.44 5.32 -16.39
CA GLU A 312 -1.35 6.11 -17.21
C GLU A 312 -2.81 5.64 -17.09
N ARG A 313 -3.05 4.32 -16.99
CA ARG A 313 -4.40 3.76 -16.75
C ARG A 313 -4.94 4.21 -15.40
N TYR A 314 -4.11 4.20 -14.35
CA TYR A 314 -4.46 4.69 -13.03
C TYR A 314 -4.79 6.19 -13.08
N ARG A 315 -3.92 6.99 -13.70
CA ARG A 315 -4.11 8.45 -13.86
C ARG A 315 -5.41 8.79 -14.58
N LYS A 316 -5.71 8.09 -15.68
CA LYS A 316 -6.98 8.29 -16.43
C LYS A 316 -8.21 7.98 -15.59
N LYS A 317 -8.14 6.98 -14.73
CA LYS A 317 -9.29 6.56 -13.92
C LYS A 317 -9.54 7.46 -12.71
N TYR A 318 -8.47 7.97 -12.08
CA TYR A 318 -8.55 8.65 -10.78
C TYR A 318 -8.11 10.12 -10.82
N ASP A 319 -7.68 10.61 -11.98
CA ASP A 319 -7.16 11.98 -12.21
C ASP A 319 -5.98 12.35 -11.28
N VAL A 320 -5.18 11.35 -10.89
CA VAL A 320 -3.99 11.51 -10.07
C VAL A 320 -2.97 10.43 -10.40
N LEU A 321 -1.68 10.75 -10.31
CA LEU A 321 -0.62 9.75 -10.49
C LEU A 321 -0.62 8.77 -9.32
N PRO A 322 -0.34 7.47 -9.59
CA PRO A 322 -0.18 6.48 -8.53
C PRO A 322 1.08 6.72 -7.72
N ILE A 323 1.08 6.21 -6.50
CA ILE A 323 2.16 6.35 -5.53
C ILE A 323 2.57 4.98 -4.97
N ASN A 324 3.52 4.93 -4.03
CA ASN A 324 4.00 3.67 -3.44
C ASN A 324 2.85 2.74 -3.02
N TRP A 325 1.91 3.23 -2.25
CA TRP A 325 0.79 2.43 -1.73
C TRP A 325 -0.20 1.97 -2.82
N SER A 326 -0.18 2.63 -3.98
CA SER A 326 -1.00 2.19 -5.13
C SER A 326 -0.50 0.86 -5.68
N TRP A 327 0.79 0.75 -6.02
CA TRP A 327 1.30 -0.49 -6.61
C TRP A 327 1.30 -1.65 -5.61
N GLU A 328 1.62 -1.40 -4.34
CA GLU A 328 1.60 -2.44 -3.30
C GLU A 328 0.21 -3.06 -3.12
N ASN A 329 -0.83 -2.22 -3.13
CA ASN A 329 -2.21 -2.70 -3.05
C ASN A 329 -2.68 -3.39 -4.34
N ALA A 330 -2.24 -2.92 -5.52
CA ALA A 330 -2.48 -3.62 -6.78
C ALA A 330 -1.85 -5.01 -6.77
N VAL A 331 -0.60 -5.13 -6.31
CA VAL A 331 0.13 -6.41 -6.19
C VAL A 331 -0.53 -7.34 -5.17
N GLY A 332 -0.89 -6.83 -3.99
CA GLY A 332 -1.57 -7.62 -2.97
C GLY A 332 -2.90 -8.20 -3.47
N MET A 333 -3.69 -7.38 -4.14
CA MET A 333 -4.95 -7.82 -4.75
C MET A 333 -4.69 -8.78 -5.93
N GLN A 334 -3.64 -8.54 -6.74
CA GLN A 334 -3.28 -9.44 -7.84
C GLN A 334 -2.89 -10.83 -7.32
N PHE A 335 -2.09 -10.94 -6.26
CA PHE A 335 -1.80 -12.23 -5.64
C PHE A 335 -3.06 -12.98 -5.21
N LEU A 336 -4.03 -12.28 -4.59
CA LEU A 336 -5.31 -12.90 -4.21
C LEU A 336 -6.09 -13.38 -5.42
N THR A 337 -6.25 -12.55 -6.44
CA THR A 337 -7.03 -12.91 -7.63
C THR A 337 -6.39 -14.03 -8.45
N GLU A 338 -5.06 -14.06 -8.58
CA GLU A 338 -4.33 -15.14 -9.24
C GLU A 338 -4.38 -16.45 -8.43
N ALA A 339 -4.31 -16.36 -7.08
CA ALA A 339 -4.50 -17.52 -6.22
C ALA A 339 -5.92 -18.10 -6.35
N MET A 340 -6.96 -17.24 -6.39
CA MET A 340 -8.35 -17.66 -6.62
C MET A 340 -8.52 -18.33 -7.98
N LYS A 341 -7.98 -17.76 -9.05
CA LYS A 341 -8.03 -18.36 -10.40
C LYS A 341 -7.34 -19.72 -10.43
N LYS A 342 -6.16 -19.83 -9.83
CA LYS A 342 -5.35 -21.05 -9.80
C LYS A 342 -6.03 -22.19 -9.03
N THR A 343 -6.72 -21.86 -7.94
CA THR A 343 -7.30 -22.85 -7.03
C THR A 343 -8.80 -23.11 -7.26
N GLY A 344 -9.49 -22.21 -7.95
CA GLY A 344 -10.96 -22.21 -8.04
C GLY A 344 -11.65 -21.99 -6.69
N SER A 345 -10.97 -21.35 -5.69
CA SER A 345 -11.45 -21.24 -4.32
C SER A 345 -11.23 -19.84 -3.76
N ASP A 346 -12.11 -19.41 -2.84
CA ASP A 346 -11.96 -18.26 -1.98
C ASP A 346 -11.73 -18.63 -0.49
N ASP A 347 -11.52 -19.94 -0.23
CA ASP A 347 -11.19 -20.42 1.12
C ASP A 347 -9.81 -19.91 1.58
N ALA A 348 -9.77 -19.29 2.75
CA ALA A 348 -8.58 -18.64 3.30
C ALA A 348 -7.38 -19.60 3.44
N LYS A 349 -7.60 -20.87 3.80
CA LYS A 349 -6.52 -21.86 3.97
C LYS A 349 -5.98 -22.33 2.62
N VAL A 350 -6.87 -22.52 1.64
CA VAL A 350 -6.50 -22.90 0.27
C VAL A 350 -5.68 -21.78 -0.36
N LEU A 351 -6.13 -20.54 -0.22
CA LEU A 351 -5.41 -19.37 -0.74
C LEU A 351 -4.07 -19.18 -0.05
N ALA A 352 -4.00 -19.29 1.28
CA ALA A 352 -2.74 -19.17 2.03
C ALA A 352 -1.71 -20.23 1.58
N GLN A 353 -2.14 -21.44 1.23
CA GLN A 353 -1.27 -22.45 0.68
C GLN A 353 -0.81 -22.09 -0.74
N ALA A 354 -1.71 -21.62 -1.59
CA ALA A 354 -1.42 -21.26 -2.98
C ALA A 354 -0.49 -20.04 -3.10
N LEU A 355 -0.58 -19.09 -2.17
CA LEU A 355 0.27 -17.88 -2.13
C LEU A 355 1.73 -18.19 -1.85
N ARG A 356 2.06 -19.27 -1.12
CA ARG A 356 3.43 -19.63 -0.78
C ARG A 356 4.23 -20.05 -2.02
N GLY A 357 5.27 -19.31 -2.32
CA GLY A 357 6.11 -19.53 -3.51
C GLY A 357 5.44 -19.10 -4.83
N MET A 358 4.29 -18.40 -4.77
CA MET A 358 3.63 -17.91 -5.97
C MET A 358 4.46 -16.82 -6.65
N VAL A 359 4.56 -16.91 -7.97
CA VAL A 359 5.17 -15.89 -8.84
C VAL A 359 4.07 -15.29 -9.71
N ILE A 360 4.04 -13.97 -9.80
CA ILE A 360 3.14 -13.22 -10.70
C ILE A 360 3.96 -12.37 -11.67
N GLU A 361 3.48 -12.21 -12.90
CA GLU A 361 3.94 -11.17 -13.82
C GLU A 361 3.47 -9.81 -13.26
N SER A 362 4.37 -8.84 -13.19
CA SER A 362 4.03 -7.55 -12.58
C SER A 362 4.80 -6.41 -13.23
N PRO A 363 4.16 -5.28 -13.58
CA PRO A 363 4.85 -4.10 -14.09
C PRO A 363 5.81 -3.47 -13.08
N PHE A 364 5.72 -3.85 -11.83
CA PHE A 364 6.53 -3.32 -10.72
C PHE A 364 7.73 -4.20 -10.38
N GLY A 365 7.83 -5.38 -11.00
CA GLY A 365 8.97 -6.28 -10.83
C GLY A 365 10.25 -5.70 -11.46
N ALA A 366 11.39 -5.91 -10.81
CA ALA A 366 12.70 -5.54 -11.35
C ALA A 366 12.93 -6.22 -12.72
N ASP A 367 12.55 -7.51 -12.81
CA ASP A 367 12.60 -8.33 -14.02
C ASP A 367 11.21 -8.69 -14.54
N GLY A 368 10.21 -7.83 -14.29
CA GLY A 368 8.82 -8.05 -14.69
C GLY A 368 8.05 -9.07 -13.86
N LYS A 369 8.64 -9.58 -12.77
CA LYS A 369 8.04 -10.60 -11.88
C LYS A 369 8.18 -10.23 -10.41
N ILE A 370 7.21 -10.67 -9.61
CA ILE A 370 7.25 -10.58 -8.15
C ILE A 370 6.93 -11.96 -7.58
N THR A 371 7.70 -12.38 -6.59
CA THR A 371 7.53 -13.66 -5.91
C THR A 371 7.07 -13.46 -4.47
N MET A 372 6.03 -14.16 -4.05
CA MET A 372 5.64 -14.30 -2.64
C MET A 372 6.44 -15.46 -2.03
N ARG A 373 7.43 -15.17 -1.21
CA ARG A 373 8.28 -16.21 -0.59
C ARG A 373 7.44 -17.15 0.28
N ALA A 374 7.83 -18.43 0.30
CA ALA A 374 7.16 -19.44 1.12
C ALA A 374 7.60 -19.38 2.59
N GLU A 375 8.86 -19.06 2.84
CA GLU A 375 9.51 -19.13 4.16
C GLU A 375 9.05 -18.02 5.12
N ASP A 376 8.84 -16.81 4.63
CA ASP A 376 8.44 -15.66 5.46
C ASP A 376 7.25 -14.86 4.92
N GLN A 377 6.60 -15.37 3.86
CA GLN A 377 5.35 -14.81 3.30
C GLN A 377 5.51 -13.34 2.86
N THR A 378 6.70 -12.94 2.42
CA THR A 378 7.04 -11.58 1.98
C THR A 378 7.38 -11.56 0.50
N ILE A 379 6.94 -10.53 -0.22
CA ILE A 379 7.28 -10.36 -1.63
C ILE A 379 8.75 -9.98 -1.83
N VAL A 380 9.31 -10.51 -2.92
CA VAL A 380 10.64 -10.15 -3.45
C VAL A 380 10.58 -9.95 -4.96
N GLY A 381 11.60 -9.33 -5.53
CA GLY A 381 11.69 -9.12 -6.98
C GLY A 381 11.08 -7.79 -7.45
N TYR A 382 10.51 -6.97 -6.60
CA TYR A 382 10.03 -5.64 -6.98
C TYR A 382 11.17 -4.65 -7.21
N ALA A 383 10.92 -3.59 -8.00
CA ALA A 383 11.95 -2.60 -8.32
C ALA A 383 12.31 -1.75 -7.09
N ILE A 384 13.60 -1.70 -6.77
CA ILE A 384 14.21 -0.86 -5.72
C ILE A 384 15.31 -0.02 -6.36
N GLY A 385 15.34 1.26 -6.04
CA GLY A 385 16.39 2.16 -6.50
C GLY A 385 16.40 3.46 -5.72
N TRP A 386 17.51 4.18 -5.82
CA TRP A 386 17.69 5.51 -5.26
C TRP A 386 18.19 6.47 -6.34
N GLY A 387 17.74 7.72 -6.27
CA GLY A 387 18.11 8.78 -7.18
C GLY A 387 18.07 10.14 -6.51
N THR A 388 18.05 11.21 -7.30
CA THR A 388 18.06 12.59 -6.79
C THR A 388 16.86 13.39 -7.29
N THR A 389 16.34 14.29 -6.46
CA THR A 389 15.18 15.12 -6.80
C THR A 389 15.53 16.23 -7.77
N ILE A 390 14.59 16.48 -8.69
CA ILE A 390 14.55 17.62 -9.59
C ILE A 390 13.20 18.33 -9.48
N PRO A 391 13.11 19.65 -9.76
CA PRO A 391 11.87 20.43 -9.54
C PRO A 391 10.70 20.08 -10.45
N THR A 392 10.92 19.35 -11.54
CA THR A 392 9.93 19.03 -12.57
C THR A 392 9.78 17.52 -12.73
N GLN A 393 8.68 17.06 -13.33
CA GLN A 393 8.54 15.64 -13.66
C GLN A 393 9.74 15.12 -14.47
N PRO A 394 10.24 13.92 -14.17
CA PRO A 394 9.67 12.89 -13.26
C PRO A 394 9.94 13.10 -11.76
N TYR A 395 10.42 14.25 -11.32
CA TYR A 395 10.75 14.67 -9.95
C TYR A 395 11.95 13.97 -9.30
N VAL A 396 12.28 12.78 -9.74
CA VAL A 396 13.49 12.04 -9.33
C VAL A 396 14.17 11.50 -10.58
N THR A 397 15.48 11.67 -10.66
CA THR A 397 16.33 11.25 -11.77
C THR A 397 17.56 10.50 -11.26
N ASP A 398 18.40 10.03 -12.19
CA ASP A 398 19.65 9.33 -11.91
C ASP A 398 19.44 8.09 -11.01
N MET A 399 18.36 7.35 -11.28
CA MET A 399 17.98 6.18 -10.51
C MET A 399 19.03 5.06 -10.65
N GLN A 400 19.65 4.72 -9.54
CA GLN A 400 20.49 3.53 -9.40
C GLN A 400 19.60 2.38 -8.90
N ALA A 401 19.50 1.33 -9.70
CA ALA A 401 18.71 0.14 -9.35
C ALA A 401 19.49 -0.77 -8.39
N ALA A 402 18.79 -1.34 -7.44
CA ALA A 402 19.33 -2.36 -6.55
C ALA A 402 19.35 -3.73 -7.24
N ASP A 403 20.37 -4.51 -6.96
CA ASP A 403 20.43 -5.93 -7.32
C ASP A 403 19.78 -6.80 -6.24
N TRP A 404 18.88 -7.70 -6.64
CA TRP A 404 18.16 -8.55 -5.69
C TRP A 404 19.05 -9.63 -5.04
N GLY A 405 20.13 -10.08 -5.69
CA GLY A 405 21.11 -10.96 -5.07
C GLY A 405 21.77 -10.29 -3.88
N PHE A 406 22.18 -9.02 -4.05
CA PHE A 406 22.71 -8.21 -2.95
C PHE A 406 21.68 -8.04 -1.81
N ILE A 407 20.41 -7.68 -2.13
CA ILE A 407 19.39 -7.46 -1.11
C ILE A 407 19.13 -8.72 -0.28
N VAL A 408 18.95 -9.87 -0.92
CA VAL A 408 18.66 -11.14 -0.25
C VAL A 408 19.82 -11.56 0.66
N GLU A 409 21.07 -11.39 0.20
CA GLU A 409 22.26 -11.66 1.02
C GLU A 409 22.29 -10.76 2.27
N ARG A 410 22.06 -9.45 2.10
CA ARG A 410 22.07 -8.50 3.23
C ARG A 410 20.91 -8.75 4.19
N GLU A 411 19.73 -9.08 3.68
CA GLU A 411 18.57 -9.44 4.51
C GLU A 411 18.87 -10.70 5.35
N ALA A 412 19.47 -11.73 4.76
CA ALA A 412 19.81 -12.96 5.47
C ALA A 412 20.82 -12.71 6.61
N GLU A 413 21.84 -11.91 6.37
CA GLU A 413 22.79 -11.49 7.41
C GLU A 413 22.12 -10.66 8.50
N TRP A 414 21.24 -9.74 8.12
CA TRP A 414 20.48 -8.92 9.06
C TRP A 414 19.57 -9.78 9.93
N LYS A 415 18.80 -10.72 9.35
CA LYS A 415 17.96 -11.66 10.12
C LYS A 415 18.78 -12.44 11.13
N LYS A 416 19.95 -12.92 10.75
CA LYS A 416 20.87 -13.61 11.66
C LYS A 416 21.33 -12.72 12.81
N ARG A 417 21.72 -11.45 12.53
CA ARG A 417 22.12 -10.50 13.59
C ARG A 417 20.97 -10.14 14.54
N LYS A 418 19.74 -10.08 14.04
CA LYS A 418 18.54 -9.78 14.85
C LYS A 418 17.97 -10.99 15.58
N GLY A 419 18.42 -12.20 15.27
CA GLY A 419 17.86 -13.43 15.83
C GLY A 419 16.46 -13.76 15.31
N TYR A 420 16.15 -13.37 14.06
CA TYR A 420 14.88 -13.63 13.36
C TYR A 420 14.93 -14.90 12.50
N ALA A 421 16.12 -15.46 12.28
CA ALA A 421 16.36 -16.68 11.50
C ALA A 421 16.20 -17.94 12.34
#